data_59bd0f6c8366f8a2096200a02b272d62
#
_entry.id   59bd0f6c8366f8a2096200a02b272d62
#
_cell.length_a   1.000
_cell.length_b   1.000
_cell.length_c   1.000
_cell.angle_alpha   90.00
_cell.angle_beta   90.00
_cell.angle_gamma   90.00
#
_symmetry.space_group_name_H-M   'P 1'
#
loop_
_entity.id
_entity.type
_entity.pdbx_description
1 polymer ?
#
loop_
_entity_poly.entity_id
_entity_poly.type
_entity_poly.pdbx_seq_one_letter_code
_entity_poly.pdbx_strand_id
1 'polypeptide(L)'
;MLEPLKTTFILLSFEGPDIYSQAGGLGVRVKELSRALAERGYETHLFFVGDPNLPADETMPDGRLSLHRWSQWISRYHPVGVYDGEDDKVADLNRSLPDTLVTDFIKPAIARGNTVVVLGEEWHIAHAMTLVSDALYFAGLRDRCLLLWNANNHFSFHRINWAQLAFTCTLMTVSRYMKHIMWRWGINPIVVPNGIPGSMMARVSQAQVRAVRAAVNAPAFLF
;
A
#
# COMPACT_ATOMS: atom_id res chain seq x y z
N MET A 1 -4.90 -14.83 16.66
CA MET A 1 -4.69 -14.87 15.18
C MET A 1 -5.87 -14.14 14.56
N LEU A 2 -5.65 -13.30 13.53
CA LEU A 2 -6.75 -12.64 12.83
C LEU A 2 -7.59 -13.66 12.07
N GLU A 3 -8.91 -13.56 12.20
CA GLU A 3 -9.85 -14.44 11.51
C GLU A 3 -10.18 -13.84 10.13
N PRO A 4 -9.97 -14.57 9.02
CA PRO A 4 -10.18 -14.02 7.68
C PRO A 4 -11.58 -13.43 7.45
N LEU A 5 -12.62 -14.14 7.87
CA LEU A 5 -14.01 -13.69 7.68
C LEU A 5 -14.46 -12.54 8.60
N LYS A 6 -13.62 -12.17 9.56
CA LYS A 6 -13.89 -11.10 10.55
C LYS A 6 -12.82 -10.02 10.54
N THR A 7 -12.05 -9.94 9.48
CA THR A 7 -10.99 -8.92 9.35
C THR A 7 -11.06 -8.27 7.99
N THR A 8 -11.10 -6.95 7.98
CA THR A 8 -11.01 -6.12 6.77
C THR A 8 -9.64 -5.46 6.75
N PHE A 9 -8.89 -5.64 5.66
CA PHE A 9 -7.64 -4.94 5.38
C PHE A 9 -7.89 -3.77 4.44
N ILE A 10 -7.34 -2.62 4.77
CA ILE A 10 -7.35 -1.41 3.96
C ILE A 10 -5.91 -0.98 3.73
N LEU A 11 -5.43 -1.06 2.50
CA LEU A 11 -4.11 -0.63 2.09
C LEU A 11 -4.21 0.75 1.45
N LEU A 12 -3.37 1.67 1.90
CA LEU A 12 -3.27 3.02 1.35
C LEU A 12 -1.89 3.19 0.73
N SER A 13 -1.83 3.53 -0.54
CA SER A 13 -0.58 3.68 -1.27
C SER A 13 -0.67 4.83 -2.28
N PHE A 14 0.47 5.40 -2.64
CA PHE A 14 0.53 6.35 -3.74
C PHE A 14 0.59 5.64 -5.08
N GLU A 15 1.45 4.61 -5.19
CA GLU A 15 1.49 3.72 -6.35
C GLU A 15 0.43 2.61 -6.25
N GLY A 16 0.04 2.05 -7.39
CA GLY A 16 -0.94 0.97 -7.49
C GLY A 16 -0.67 0.03 -8.66
N PRO A 17 -1.61 -0.89 -8.94
CA PRO A 17 -1.45 -1.92 -9.97
C PRO A 17 -1.65 -1.44 -11.40
N ASP A 18 -2.23 -0.26 -11.64
CA ASP A 18 -2.47 0.29 -12.97
C ASP A 18 -1.14 0.66 -13.66
N ILE A 19 -1.10 0.61 -14.99
CA ILE A 19 0.09 1.02 -15.77
C ILE A 19 0.46 2.47 -15.43
N TYR A 20 -0.52 3.35 -15.30
CA TYR A 20 -0.34 4.75 -14.90
C TYR A 20 0.29 4.90 -13.52
N SER A 21 -0.07 4.02 -12.59
CA SER A 21 0.24 4.12 -11.15
C SER A 21 1.46 3.30 -10.74
N GLN A 22 1.89 2.34 -11.56
CA GLN A 22 3.02 1.46 -11.26
C GLN A 22 4.31 2.05 -11.80
N ALA A 23 5.01 2.85 -10.99
CA ALA A 23 6.29 3.44 -11.37
C ALA A 23 7.49 2.63 -10.85
N GLY A 24 7.32 1.85 -9.78
CA GLY A 24 8.42 1.13 -9.15
C GLY A 24 8.00 -0.11 -8.37
N GLY A 25 8.84 -0.48 -7.43
CA GLY A 25 8.62 -1.66 -6.58
C GLY A 25 7.46 -1.54 -5.62
N LEU A 26 7.03 -0.30 -5.29
CA LEU A 26 5.90 -0.07 -4.39
C LEU A 26 4.59 -0.53 -5.01
N GLY A 27 4.32 -0.19 -6.28
CA GLY A 27 3.13 -0.63 -6.99
C GLY A 27 3.05 -2.16 -7.09
N VAL A 28 4.18 -2.83 -7.36
CA VAL A 28 4.27 -4.30 -7.33
C VAL A 28 3.97 -4.85 -5.94
N ARG A 29 4.58 -4.27 -4.90
CA ARG A 29 4.38 -4.70 -3.51
C ARG A 29 2.90 -4.64 -3.11
N VAL A 30 2.24 -3.50 -3.29
CA VAL A 30 0.85 -3.33 -2.83
C VAL A 30 -0.12 -4.20 -3.64
N LYS A 31 0.13 -4.38 -4.94
CA LYS A 31 -0.60 -5.32 -5.79
C LYS A 31 -0.53 -6.75 -5.26
N GLU A 32 0.69 -7.25 -5.03
CA GLU A 32 0.90 -8.64 -4.61
C GLU A 32 0.46 -8.86 -3.14
N LEU A 33 0.66 -7.86 -2.26
CA LEU A 33 0.21 -7.95 -0.88
C LEU A 33 -1.32 -7.97 -0.77
N SER A 34 -2.01 -7.06 -1.47
CA SER A 34 -3.48 -7.01 -1.45
C SER A 34 -4.09 -8.29 -2.02
N ARG A 35 -3.50 -8.81 -3.10
CA ARG A 35 -3.89 -10.09 -3.68
C ARG A 35 -3.69 -11.25 -2.70
N ALA A 36 -2.51 -11.34 -2.07
CA ALA A 36 -2.21 -12.41 -1.12
C ALA A 36 -3.11 -12.38 0.13
N LEU A 37 -3.55 -11.20 0.58
CA LEU A 37 -4.53 -11.07 1.65
C LEU A 37 -5.91 -11.58 1.22
N ALA A 38 -6.37 -11.19 0.04
CA ALA A 38 -7.64 -11.64 -0.53
C ALA A 38 -7.65 -13.17 -0.75
N GLU A 39 -6.58 -13.74 -1.32
CA GLU A 39 -6.41 -15.18 -1.50
C GLU A 39 -6.46 -15.97 -0.17
N ARG A 40 -6.09 -15.32 0.95
CA ARG A 40 -6.23 -15.89 2.29
C ARG A 40 -7.59 -15.69 2.93
N GLY A 41 -8.52 -15.08 2.21
CA GLY A 41 -9.91 -14.94 2.61
C GLY A 41 -10.24 -13.64 3.33
N TYR A 42 -9.31 -12.69 3.41
CA TYR A 42 -9.58 -11.38 3.99
C TYR A 42 -10.31 -10.47 3.00
N GLU A 43 -11.33 -9.74 3.49
CA GLU A 43 -11.88 -8.59 2.78
C GLU A 43 -10.77 -7.54 2.68
N THR A 44 -10.41 -7.15 1.45
CA THR A 44 -9.23 -6.32 1.20
C THR A 44 -9.57 -5.18 0.26
N HIS A 45 -9.24 -3.96 0.66
CA HIS A 45 -9.37 -2.74 -0.13
C HIS A 45 -8.00 -2.13 -0.38
N LEU A 46 -7.70 -1.78 -1.63
CA LEU A 46 -6.48 -1.05 -2.00
C LEU A 46 -6.86 0.30 -2.59
N PHE A 47 -6.50 1.36 -1.86
CA PHE A 47 -6.63 2.76 -2.30
C PHE A 47 -5.30 3.26 -2.84
N PHE A 48 -5.30 3.85 -4.03
CA PHE A 48 -4.09 4.34 -4.68
C PHE A 48 -4.43 5.46 -5.68
N VAL A 49 -3.42 6.25 -6.08
CA VAL A 49 -3.58 7.25 -7.14
C VAL A 49 -3.77 6.53 -8.47
N GLY A 50 -4.99 6.54 -8.98
CA GLY A 50 -5.40 5.69 -10.10
C GLY A 50 -5.30 6.32 -11.48
N ASP A 51 -5.34 5.46 -12.50
CA ASP A 51 -5.47 5.87 -13.90
C ASP A 51 -6.80 6.62 -14.09
N PRO A 52 -6.75 7.86 -14.61
CA PRO A 52 -7.96 8.67 -14.83
C PRO A 52 -8.92 8.12 -15.89
N ASN A 53 -8.49 7.15 -16.68
CA ASN A 53 -9.28 6.56 -17.78
C ASN A 53 -9.92 5.22 -17.40
N LEU A 54 -9.61 4.69 -16.20
CA LEU A 54 -10.21 3.45 -15.69
C LEU A 54 -11.38 3.74 -14.73
N PRO A 55 -12.27 2.78 -14.47
CA PRO A 55 -13.31 2.93 -13.45
C PRO A 55 -12.71 3.28 -12.08
N ALA A 56 -13.39 4.15 -11.33
CA ALA A 56 -12.92 4.56 -9.99
C ALA A 56 -12.80 3.35 -9.05
N ASP A 57 -13.78 2.46 -9.12
CA ASP A 57 -13.85 1.26 -8.29
C ASP A 57 -13.87 0.01 -9.18
N GLU A 58 -13.17 -1.02 -8.74
CA GLU A 58 -13.12 -2.32 -9.39
C GLU A 58 -13.02 -3.42 -8.34
N THR A 59 -13.91 -4.38 -8.38
CA THR A 59 -13.87 -5.55 -7.48
C THR A 59 -13.44 -6.78 -8.27
N MET A 60 -12.45 -7.51 -7.76
CA MET A 60 -11.98 -8.75 -8.37
C MET A 60 -13.07 -9.82 -8.36
N PRO A 61 -13.03 -10.80 -9.28
CA PRO A 61 -14.10 -11.79 -9.47
C PRO A 61 -14.46 -12.60 -8.22
N ASP A 62 -13.53 -12.81 -7.29
CA ASP A 62 -13.77 -13.50 -6.02
C ASP A 62 -14.47 -12.61 -4.96
N GLY A 63 -14.68 -11.34 -5.27
CA GLY A 63 -15.34 -10.35 -4.41
C GLY A 63 -14.55 -9.94 -3.17
N ARG A 64 -13.30 -10.38 -3.02
CA ARG A 64 -12.51 -10.15 -1.80
C ARG A 64 -11.49 -9.03 -1.91
N LEU A 65 -11.08 -8.66 -3.11
CA LEU A 65 -10.19 -7.53 -3.37
C LEU A 65 -10.94 -6.47 -4.16
N SER A 66 -11.01 -5.26 -3.60
CA SER A 66 -11.52 -4.07 -4.26
C SER A 66 -10.39 -3.06 -4.44
N LEU A 67 -10.27 -2.54 -5.66
CA LEU A 67 -9.36 -1.48 -6.05
C LEU A 67 -10.12 -0.15 -6.09
N HIS A 68 -9.57 0.88 -5.44
CA HIS A 68 -10.14 2.21 -5.36
C HIS A 68 -9.14 3.20 -5.93
N ARG A 69 -9.42 3.70 -7.14
CA ARG A 69 -8.58 4.66 -7.86
C ARG A 69 -8.89 6.07 -7.39
N TRP A 70 -8.03 6.58 -6.53
CA TRP A 70 -8.17 7.91 -5.93
C TRP A 70 -7.50 9.00 -6.78
N SER A 71 -7.85 10.27 -6.53
CA SER A 71 -7.26 11.45 -7.19
C SER A 71 -7.31 11.44 -8.73
N GLN A 72 -8.25 10.71 -9.32
CA GLN A 72 -8.37 10.59 -10.78
C GLN A 72 -8.63 11.94 -11.48
N TRP A 73 -9.38 12.84 -10.83
CA TRP A 73 -9.68 14.15 -11.40
C TRP A 73 -8.43 15.02 -11.55
N ILE A 74 -7.47 14.94 -10.62
CA ILE A 74 -6.16 15.59 -10.74
C ILE A 74 -5.30 14.87 -11.77
N SER A 75 -5.30 13.53 -11.76
CA SER A 75 -4.54 12.70 -12.68
C SER A 75 -4.84 12.99 -14.15
N ARG A 76 -6.04 13.51 -14.48
CA ARG A 76 -6.40 13.96 -15.84
C ARG A 76 -5.54 15.14 -16.34
N TYR A 77 -5.05 15.98 -15.44
CA TYR A 77 -4.17 17.11 -15.75
C TYR A 77 -2.68 16.72 -15.72
N HIS A 78 -2.38 15.51 -15.27
CA HIS A 78 -1.03 14.95 -15.11
C HIS A 78 -0.93 13.57 -15.73
N PRO A 79 -1.00 13.48 -17.09
CA PRO A 79 -1.17 12.20 -17.80
C PRO A 79 0.09 11.35 -17.92
N VAL A 80 1.28 11.88 -17.59
CA VAL A 80 2.55 11.17 -17.76
C VAL A 80 2.68 9.96 -16.83
N GLY A 81 2.11 10.05 -15.61
CA GLY A 81 2.11 8.97 -14.63
C GLY A 81 1.87 9.46 -13.21
N VAL A 82 1.97 8.56 -12.26
CA VAL A 82 1.60 8.81 -10.86
C VAL A 82 2.39 9.96 -10.22
N TYR A 83 3.66 10.11 -10.53
CA TYR A 83 4.53 11.16 -9.97
C TYR A 83 4.46 12.50 -10.69
N ASP A 84 3.79 12.57 -11.84
CA ASP A 84 3.47 13.85 -12.47
C ASP A 84 2.38 14.57 -11.64
N GLY A 85 2.66 15.78 -11.15
CA GLY A 85 1.79 16.49 -10.21
C GLY A 85 1.69 15.83 -8.83
N GLU A 86 2.80 15.23 -8.36
CA GLU A 86 2.87 14.48 -7.09
C GLU A 86 2.29 15.23 -5.90
N ASP A 87 2.69 16.49 -5.69
CA ASP A 87 2.27 17.28 -4.54
C ASP A 87 0.76 17.59 -4.55
N ASP A 88 0.18 17.85 -5.72
CA ASP A 88 -1.27 18.09 -5.86
C ASP A 88 -2.08 16.83 -5.54
N LYS A 89 -1.61 15.67 -5.98
CA LYS A 89 -2.22 14.37 -5.69
C LYS A 89 -2.12 14.02 -4.20
N VAL A 90 -0.97 14.28 -3.57
CA VAL A 90 -0.80 14.10 -2.12
C VAL A 90 -1.72 15.03 -1.34
N ALA A 91 -1.84 16.30 -1.77
CA ALA A 91 -2.76 17.24 -1.15
C ALA A 91 -4.22 16.80 -1.26
N ASP A 92 -4.61 16.27 -2.42
CA ASP A 92 -5.96 15.74 -2.65
C ASP A 92 -6.24 14.49 -1.79
N LEU A 93 -5.31 13.54 -1.75
CA LEU A 93 -5.39 12.37 -0.87
C LEU A 93 -5.62 12.78 0.58
N ASN A 94 -4.83 13.70 1.10
CA ASN A 94 -4.93 14.16 2.48
C ASN A 94 -6.27 14.84 2.77
N ARG A 95 -6.84 15.56 1.80
CA ARG A 95 -8.09 16.29 1.97
C ARG A 95 -9.32 15.40 1.85
N SER A 96 -9.34 14.46 0.92
CA SER A 96 -10.55 13.75 0.52
C SER A 96 -10.67 12.32 1.05
N LEU A 97 -9.53 11.63 1.26
CA LEU A 97 -9.54 10.22 1.62
C LEU A 97 -9.91 9.93 3.09
N PRO A 98 -9.42 10.66 4.11
CA PRO A 98 -9.58 10.25 5.51
C PRO A 98 -11.04 10.11 5.95
N ASP A 99 -11.86 11.12 5.70
CA ASP A 99 -13.28 11.11 6.11
C ASP A 99 -14.08 10.05 5.35
N THR A 100 -13.87 9.94 4.03
CA THR A 100 -14.51 8.91 3.19
C THR A 100 -14.12 7.50 3.68
N LEU A 101 -12.84 7.29 3.98
CA LEU A 101 -12.36 6.00 4.46
C LEU A 101 -13.05 5.59 5.75
N VAL A 102 -13.17 6.51 6.71
CA VAL A 102 -13.79 6.24 8.00
C VAL A 102 -15.30 6.02 7.84
N THR A 103 -15.98 6.87 7.05
CA THR A 103 -17.43 6.85 6.93
C THR A 103 -17.95 5.68 6.10
N ASP A 104 -17.32 5.44 4.94
CA ASP A 104 -17.88 4.55 3.92
C ASP A 104 -17.28 3.13 3.97
N PHE A 105 -16.10 2.97 4.62
CA PHE A 105 -15.41 1.68 4.67
C PHE A 105 -15.22 1.17 6.10
N ILE A 106 -14.59 1.94 6.98
CA ILE A 106 -14.22 1.47 8.32
C ILE A 106 -15.45 1.31 9.21
N LYS A 107 -16.30 2.32 9.30
CA LYS A 107 -17.50 2.28 10.13
C LYS A 107 -18.46 1.15 9.74
N PRO A 108 -18.76 0.90 8.45
CA PRO A 108 -19.56 -0.26 8.05
C PRO A 108 -18.90 -1.60 8.37
N ALA A 109 -17.56 -1.74 8.19
CA ALA A 109 -16.85 -2.97 8.53
C ALA A 109 -16.92 -3.27 10.03
N ILE A 110 -16.71 -2.27 10.89
CA ILE A 110 -16.86 -2.40 12.34
C ILE A 110 -18.31 -2.75 12.74
N ALA A 111 -19.30 -2.15 12.07
CA ALA A 111 -20.71 -2.46 12.32
C ALA A 111 -21.07 -3.91 11.99
N ARG A 112 -20.38 -4.52 11.01
CA ARG A 112 -20.48 -5.97 10.71
C ARG A 112 -19.74 -6.86 11.72
N GLY A 113 -19.03 -6.27 12.68
CA GLY A 113 -18.24 -6.99 13.70
C GLY A 113 -16.81 -7.28 13.26
N ASN A 114 -16.31 -6.69 12.18
CA ASN A 114 -14.95 -6.90 11.69
C ASN A 114 -13.93 -6.11 12.52
N THR A 115 -12.75 -6.70 12.69
CA THR A 115 -11.54 -5.96 13.04
C THR A 115 -11.00 -5.28 11.78
N VAL A 116 -10.64 -4.00 11.86
CA VAL A 116 -10.10 -3.27 10.73
C VAL A 116 -8.61 -3.01 10.90
N VAL A 117 -7.83 -3.34 9.87
CA VAL A 117 -6.40 -3.07 9.79
C VAL A 117 -6.15 -2.12 8.62
N VAL A 118 -5.67 -0.92 8.92
CA VAL A 118 -5.26 0.06 7.90
C VAL A 118 -3.75 0.06 7.80
N LEU A 119 -3.21 -0.16 6.60
CA LEU A 119 -1.78 -0.14 6.30
C LEU A 119 -1.46 0.96 5.30
N GLY A 120 -0.77 1.99 5.75
CA GLY A 120 -0.24 3.05 4.89
C GLY A 120 1.18 2.75 4.42
N GLU A 121 1.46 3.05 3.16
CA GLU A 121 2.76 2.81 2.52
C GLU A 121 3.42 4.13 2.12
N GLU A 122 4.65 4.33 2.56
CA GLU A 122 5.52 5.45 2.18
C GLU A 122 5.08 6.84 2.67
N TRP A 123 5.96 7.81 2.46
CA TRP A 123 5.80 9.18 2.94
C TRP A 123 4.54 9.89 2.43
N HIS A 124 4.11 9.58 1.20
CA HIS A 124 2.92 10.17 0.58
C HIS A 124 1.66 9.98 1.42
N ILE A 125 1.58 8.84 2.10
CA ILE A 125 0.42 8.43 2.91
C ILE A 125 0.60 8.77 4.40
N ALA A 126 1.78 9.20 4.81
CA ALA A 126 2.08 9.41 6.23
C ALA A 126 1.12 10.42 6.89
N HIS A 127 0.84 11.56 6.22
CA HIS A 127 -0.09 12.55 6.75
C HIS A 127 -1.55 12.08 6.68
N ALA A 128 -1.96 11.41 5.61
CA ALA A 128 -3.31 10.82 5.52
C ALA A 128 -3.57 9.83 6.67
N MET A 129 -2.57 9.03 7.07
CA MET A 129 -2.70 8.11 8.22
C MET A 129 -2.96 8.84 9.53
N THR A 130 -2.34 10.00 9.74
CA THR A 130 -2.61 10.81 10.95
C THR A 130 -4.02 11.40 10.93
N LEU A 131 -4.49 11.87 9.78
CA LEU A 131 -5.85 12.36 9.61
C LEU A 131 -6.91 11.26 9.77
N VAL A 132 -6.64 10.05 9.27
CA VAL A 132 -7.48 8.87 9.50
C VAL A 132 -7.57 8.56 11.00
N SER A 133 -6.44 8.63 11.74
CA SER A 133 -6.44 8.45 13.20
C SER A 133 -7.32 9.48 13.91
N ASP A 134 -7.23 10.75 13.51
CA ASP A 134 -8.03 11.84 14.07
C ASP A 134 -9.52 11.64 13.77
N ALA A 135 -9.87 11.33 12.51
CA ALA A 135 -11.24 11.05 12.12
C ALA A 135 -11.84 9.85 12.88
N LEU A 136 -11.06 8.78 13.08
CA LEU A 136 -11.44 7.64 13.90
C LEU A 136 -11.65 8.02 15.38
N TYR A 137 -10.80 8.90 15.92
CA TYR A 137 -10.94 9.38 17.30
C TYR A 137 -12.25 10.15 17.48
N PHE A 138 -12.54 11.09 16.59
CA PHE A 138 -13.80 11.85 16.63
C PHE A 138 -15.04 10.99 16.39
N ALA A 139 -14.90 9.90 15.65
CA ALA A 139 -15.98 8.92 15.45
C ALA A 139 -16.13 7.93 16.62
N GLY A 140 -15.25 7.95 17.65
CA GLY A 140 -15.23 6.98 18.74
C GLY A 140 -14.85 5.56 18.32
N LEU A 141 -14.07 5.42 17.23
CA LEU A 141 -13.70 4.14 16.62
C LEU A 141 -12.19 3.86 16.66
N ARG A 142 -11.38 4.76 17.23
CA ARG A 142 -9.91 4.68 17.14
C ARG A 142 -9.35 3.39 17.73
N ASP A 143 -9.89 2.90 18.83
CA ASP A 143 -9.49 1.67 19.53
C ASP A 143 -10.01 0.38 18.85
N ARG A 144 -10.84 0.52 17.83
CA ARG A 144 -11.38 -0.60 17.01
C ARG A 144 -10.55 -0.87 15.76
N CYS A 145 -9.54 -0.03 15.49
CA CYS A 145 -8.72 -0.09 14.28
C CYS A 145 -7.24 -0.19 14.61
N LEU A 146 -6.54 -1.10 13.94
CA LEU A 146 -5.09 -1.17 13.95
C LEU A 146 -4.54 -0.33 12.79
N LEU A 147 -3.80 0.73 13.12
CA LEU A 147 -3.14 1.58 12.12
C LEU A 147 -1.66 1.21 12.04
N LEU A 148 -1.23 0.80 10.87
CA LEU A 148 0.14 0.43 10.53
C LEU A 148 0.66 1.39 9.46
N TRP A 149 1.93 1.77 9.54
CA TRP A 149 2.59 2.52 8.48
C TRP A 149 3.96 1.89 8.17
N ASN A 150 4.29 1.74 6.89
CA ASN A 150 5.48 1.03 6.42
C ASN A 150 6.36 1.89 5.53
N ALA A 151 7.68 1.85 5.79
CA ALA A 151 8.71 2.46 4.95
C ALA A 151 9.45 1.40 4.13
N ASN A 152 9.38 1.48 2.80
CA ASN A 152 10.19 0.67 1.88
C ASN A 152 11.52 1.35 1.55
N ASN A 153 11.53 2.68 1.53
CA ASN A 153 12.70 3.51 1.28
C ASN A 153 12.73 4.72 2.22
N HIS A 154 13.74 5.57 2.08
CA HIS A 154 13.93 6.75 2.94
C HIS A 154 13.72 8.09 2.19
N PHE A 155 13.22 8.03 0.96
CA PHE A 155 12.94 9.26 0.21
C PHE A 155 11.90 10.11 0.95
N SER A 156 12.13 11.41 0.91
CA SER A 156 11.24 12.41 1.51
C SER A 156 10.90 12.23 2.99
N PHE A 157 11.72 11.53 3.77
CA PHE A 157 11.55 11.39 5.22
C PHE A 157 11.51 12.73 5.96
N HIS A 158 12.16 13.77 5.41
CA HIS A 158 12.11 15.14 5.92
C HIS A 158 10.71 15.77 5.81
N ARG A 159 9.80 15.23 5.00
CA ARG A 159 8.41 15.68 4.84
C ARG A 159 7.46 15.05 5.86
N ILE A 160 7.90 14.04 6.63
CA ILE A 160 7.08 13.32 7.61
C ILE A 160 7.13 14.02 8.97
N ASN A 161 5.96 14.28 9.55
CA ASN A 161 5.83 14.60 10.96
C ASN A 161 5.95 13.30 11.79
N TRP A 162 7.18 12.92 12.11
CA TRP A 162 7.47 11.67 12.79
C TRP A 162 6.83 11.55 14.17
N ALA A 163 6.73 12.66 14.91
CA ALA A 163 6.13 12.65 16.25
C ALA A 163 4.63 12.28 16.15
N GLN A 164 3.91 12.91 15.24
CA GLN A 164 2.50 12.64 15.02
C GLN A 164 2.27 11.24 14.45
N LEU A 165 3.07 10.83 13.45
CA LEU A 165 2.94 9.51 12.84
C LEU A 165 3.23 8.38 13.84
N ALA A 166 4.29 8.51 14.66
CA ALA A 166 4.65 7.52 15.66
C ALA A 166 3.62 7.45 16.82
N PHE A 167 2.93 8.56 17.12
CA PHE A 167 1.85 8.57 18.09
C PHE A 167 0.59 7.86 17.55
N THR A 168 0.35 7.94 16.24
CA THR A 168 -0.90 7.45 15.62
C THR A 168 -0.80 6.04 15.05
N CYS A 169 0.38 5.60 14.61
CA CYS A 169 0.57 4.33 13.91
C CYS A 169 1.65 3.46 14.55
N THR A 170 1.51 2.14 14.42
CA THR A 170 2.64 1.23 14.59
C THR A 170 3.53 1.30 13.35
N LEU A 171 4.79 1.69 13.55
CA LEU A 171 5.72 1.91 12.46
C LEU A 171 6.45 0.63 12.07
N MET A 172 6.49 0.35 10.78
CA MET A 172 7.14 -0.82 10.19
C MET A 172 8.13 -0.41 9.10
N THR A 173 9.02 -1.33 8.76
CA THR A 173 9.94 -1.21 7.64
C THR A 173 10.34 -2.56 7.09
N VAL A 174 10.87 -2.59 5.87
CA VAL A 174 11.13 -3.81 5.11
C VAL A 174 12.47 -4.49 5.41
N SER A 175 13.39 -3.82 6.11
CA SER A 175 14.72 -4.38 6.35
C SER A 175 15.41 -3.81 7.59
N ARG A 176 16.40 -4.53 8.11
CA ARG A 176 17.27 -4.03 9.17
C ARG A 176 18.06 -2.79 8.74
N TYR A 177 18.44 -2.71 7.48
CA TYR A 177 19.11 -1.53 6.92
C TYR A 177 18.21 -0.29 7.04
N MET A 178 16.96 -0.38 6.58
CA MET A 178 16.00 0.70 6.72
C MET A 178 15.71 1.05 8.19
N LYS A 179 15.63 0.05 9.07
CA LYS A 179 15.50 0.28 10.50
C LYS A 179 16.62 1.16 11.06
N HIS A 180 17.88 0.90 10.65
CA HIS A 180 19.04 1.72 11.08
C HIS A 180 18.96 3.15 10.53
N ILE A 181 18.43 3.34 9.31
CA ILE A 181 18.18 4.68 8.78
C ILE A 181 17.14 5.40 9.65
N MET A 182 16.02 4.73 9.98
CA MET A 182 14.95 5.31 10.78
C MET A 182 15.36 5.66 12.22
N TRP A 183 16.36 4.98 12.78
CA TRP A 183 16.93 5.37 14.08
C TRP A 183 17.50 6.79 14.09
N ARG A 184 18.00 7.29 12.95
CA ARG A 184 18.48 8.69 12.84
C ARG A 184 17.35 9.70 12.99
N TRP A 185 16.11 9.26 12.80
CA TRP A 185 14.90 10.04 12.99
C TRP A 185 14.24 9.77 14.36
N GLY A 186 14.91 9.04 15.24
CA GLY A 186 14.39 8.67 16.56
C GLY A 186 13.33 7.57 16.53
N ILE A 187 13.18 6.86 15.41
CA ILE A 187 12.16 5.84 15.20
C ILE A 187 12.74 4.43 15.25
N ASN A 188 12.11 3.55 16.04
CA ASN A 188 12.47 2.14 16.15
C ASN A 188 11.36 1.24 15.58
N PRO A 189 11.29 1.03 14.26
CA PRO A 189 10.20 0.30 13.62
C PRO A 189 10.31 -1.22 13.81
N ILE A 190 9.18 -1.91 13.62
CA ILE A 190 9.15 -3.36 13.44
C ILE A 190 9.65 -3.70 12.03
N VAL A 191 10.51 -4.70 11.89
CA VAL A 191 10.99 -5.15 10.57
C VAL A 191 10.08 -6.26 10.05
N VAL A 192 9.41 -5.99 8.94
CA VAL A 192 8.57 -6.93 8.20
C VAL A 192 9.06 -6.99 6.74
N PRO A 193 9.89 -7.97 6.37
CA PRO A 193 10.46 -8.06 5.02
C PRO A 193 9.39 -8.20 3.94
N ASN A 194 9.71 -7.70 2.74
CA ASN A 194 8.86 -7.91 1.56
C ASN A 194 8.78 -9.40 1.24
N GLY A 195 7.59 -9.87 0.92
CA GLY A 195 7.37 -11.21 0.37
C GLY A 195 7.73 -11.26 -1.12
N ILE A 196 7.96 -12.46 -1.61
CA ILE A 196 8.13 -12.75 -3.03
C ILE A 196 6.91 -13.58 -3.47
N PRO A 197 6.22 -13.20 -4.56
CA PRO A 197 5.10 -13.98 -5.08
C PRO A 197 5.49 -15.42 -5.38
N GLY A 198 4.63 -16.39 -5.04
CA GLY A 198 4.90 -17.81 -5.26
C GLY A 198 5.17 -18.15 -6.74
N SER A 199 4.57 -17.40 -7.67
CA SER A 199 4.83 -17.50 -9.12
C SER A 199 6.29 -17.21 -9.49
N MET A 200 6.95 -16.31 -8.78
CA MET A 200 8.37 -15.99 -8.97
C MET A 200 9.31 -17.06 -8.38
N MET A 201 8.79 -17.94 -7.51
CA MET A 201 9.53 -19.04 -6.90
C MET A 201 9.45 -20.33 -7.74
N ALA A 202 8.69 -20.32 -8.84
CA ALA A 202 8.56 -21.48 -9.71
C ALA A 202 9.91 -21.87 -10.33
N ARG A 203 10.21 -23.18 -10.33
CA ARG A 203 11.45 -23.68 -10.95
C ARG A 203 11.40 -23.46 -12.46
N VAL A 204 12.38 -22.74 -12.96
CA VAL A 204 12.56 -22.53 -14.41
C VAL A 204 13.05 -23.84 -15.05
N SER A 205 12.43 -24.27 -16.13
CA SER A 205 12.86 -25.47 -16.85
C SER A 205 14.20 -25.25 -17.55
N GLN A 206 14.97 -26.34 -17.73
CA GLN A 206 16.25 -26.27 -18.47
C GLN A 206 16.08 -25.79 -19.92
N ALA A 207 14.91 -26.01 -20.53
CA ALA A 207 14.61 -25.50 -21.86
C ALA A 207 14.48 -23.95 -21.84
N GLN A 208 13.77 -23.40 -20.87
CA GLN A 208 13.67 -21.95 -20.68
C GLN A 208 15.03 -21.30 -20.39
N VAL A 209 15.85 -21.93 -19.55
CA VAL A 209 17.22 -21.46 -19.26
C VAL A 209 18.05 -21.41 -20.56
N ARG A 210 17.99 -22.46 -21.38
CA ARG A 210 18.71 -22.51 -22.68
C ARG A 210 18.21 -21.43 -23.63
N ALA A 211 16.89 -21.24 -23.71
CA ALA A 211 16.31 -20.21 -24.59
C ALA A 211 16.76 -18.80 -24.19
N VAL A 212 16.74 -18.46 -22.90
CA VAL A 212 17.23 -17.16 -22.42
C VAL A 212 18.73 -16.99 -22.69
N ARG A 213 19.56 -18.02 -22.41
CA ARG A 213 21.01 -17.97 -22.69
C ARG A 213 21.30 -17.72 -24.18
N ALA A 214 20.56 -18.39 -25.06
CA ALA A 214 20.68 -18.16 -26.51
C ALA A 214 20.28 -16.73 -26.90
N ALA A 215 19.19 -16.22 -26.35
CA ALA A 215 18.68 -14.88 -26.66
C ALA A 215 19.65 -13.75 -26.22
N VAL A 216 20.36 -13.92 -25.08
CA VAL A 216 21.31 -12.92 -24.57
C VAL A 216 22.77 -13.24 -24.95
N ASN A 217 22.98 -14.25 -25.82
CA ASN A 217 24.30 -14.71 -26.26
C ASN A 217 25.29 -14.98 -25.11
N ALA A 218 24.77 -15.51 -23.99
CA ALA A 218 25.55 -15.79 -22.79
C ALA A 218 25.70 -17.32 -22.58
N PRO A 219 26.87 -17.92 -22.86
CA PRO A 219 27.07 -19.38 -22.73
C PRO A 219 27.06 -19.85 -21.26
N ALA A 220 27.40 -18.97 -20.32
CA ALA A 220 27.33 -19.22 -18.88
C ALA A 220 27.09 -17.93 -18.12
N PHE A 221 26.31 -18.00 -17.03
CA PHE A 221 26.27 -16.95 -16.02
C PHE A 221 27.24 -17.33 -14.90
N LEU A 222 28.15 -16.44 -14.59
CA LEU A 222 28.94 -16.49 -13.35
C LEU A 222 28.09 -15.74 -12.30
N PHE A 223 27.79 -16.41 -11.20
CA PHE A 223 27.24 -15.82 -9.98
C PHE A 223 28.37 -15.61 -8.98
#